data_467fe6a94ba458aa8dd2bd5562500725
#
_entry.id   467fe6a94ba458aa8dd2bd5562500725
#
_cell.length_a   1.000
_cell.length_b   1.000
_cell.length_c   1.000
_cell.angle_alpha   90.00
_cell.angle_beta   90.00
_cell.angle_gamma   90.00
#
_symmetry.space_group_name_H-M   'P 1'
#
loop_
_entity.id
_entity.type
_entity.pdbx_description
1 polymer ?
#
loop_
_entity_poly.entity_id
_entity_poly.type
_entity_poly.pdbx_seq_one_letter_code
_entity_poly.pdbx_strand_id
1 'polypeptide(L)'
;MNVSSAELAAMIREIEVEDPIDYADLPYDEDALRLLVCAQVHEIVEQAADMDEDNRQMLLMAVAAKLVLENLVLNVRLLQMQGSSLEDSSEALFRRLRRRAS
;
A
#
# COMPACT_ATOMS: atom_id res chain seq x y z
N MET A 1 -15.01 12.01 7.69
CA MET A 1 -14.47 10.76 8.27
C MET A 1 -13.32 11.12 9.20
N ASN A 2 -13.47 10.81 10.48
CA ASN A 2 -12.49 11.20 11.49
C ASN A 2 -11.74 9.97 12.03
N VAL A 3 -10.94 9.38 11.16
CA VAL A 3 -10.09 8.25 11.54
C VAL A 3 -8.71 8.79 11.89
N SER A 4 -8.23 8.48 13.08
CA SER A 4 -6.88 8.87 13.49
C SER A 4 -5.83 7.98 12.84
N SER A 5 -4.58 8.44 12.82
CA SER A 5 -3.46 7.65 12.32
C SER A 5 -3.30 6.34 13.11
N ALA A 6 -3.53 6.39 14.42
CA ALA A 6 -3.46 5.21 15.28
C ALA A 6 -4.55 4.18 14.95
N GLU A 7 -5.78 4.65 14.70
CA GLU A 7 -6.89 3.78 14.31
C GLU A 7 -6.62 3.11 12.95
N LEU A 8 -6.10 3.89 12.01
CA LEU A 8 -5.75 3.37 10.68
C LEU A 8 -4.61 2.34 10.78
N ALA A 9 -3.61 2.59 11.61
CA ALA A 9 -2.52 1.65 11.85
C ALA A 9 -3.02 0.33 12.45
N ALA A 10 -3.96 0.41 13.39
CA ALA A 10 -4.59 -0.78 13.99
C ALA A 10 -5.34 -1.60 12.93
N MET A 11 -6.02 -0.92 12.03
CA MET A 11 -6.74 -1.55 10.94
C MET A 11 -5.80 -2.29 9.98
N ILE A 12 -4.66 -1.68 9.66
CA ILE A 12 -3.63 -2.30 8.84
C ILE A 12 -3.09 -3.57 9.51
N ARG A 13 -2.87 -3.54 10.82
CA ARG A 13 -2.42 -4.72 11.57
C ARG A 13 -3.42 -5.87 11.46
N GLU A 14 -4.71 -5.58 11.51
CA GLU A 14 -5.75 -6.59 11.33
C GLU A 14 -5.70 -7.19 9.93
N ILE A 15 -5.51 -6.36 8.92
CA ILE A 15 -5.39 -6.83 7.53
C ILE A 15 -4.15 -7.71 7.37
N GLU A 16 -3.04 -7.36 8.02
CA GLU A 16 -1.79 -8.12 7.96
C GLU A 16 -1.90 -9.52 8.55
N VAL A 17 -2.88 -9.76 9.41
CA VAL A 17 -3.12 -11.12 9.96
C VAL A 17 -3.48 -12.08 8.83
N GLU A 18 -4.27 -11.65 7.86
CA GLU A 18 -4.67 -12.47 6.73
C GLU A 18 -3.75 -12.35 5.52
N ASP A 19 -3.10 -11.20 5.36
CA ASP A 19 -2.20 -10.91 4.24
C ASP A 19 -0.93 -10.25 4.78
N PRO A 20 0.00 -11.03 5.34
CA PRO A 20 1.19 -10.48 5.99
C PRO A 20 2.08 -9.68 5.04
N ILE A 21 2.64 -8.61 5.58
CA ILE A 21 3.65 -7.81 4.88
C ILE A 21 5.04 -8.35 5.25
N ASP A 22 5.86 -8.57 4.23
CA ASP A 22 7.24 -8.92 4.44
C ASP A 22 8.06 -7.64 4.61
N TYR A 23 8.41 -7.33 5.84
CA TYR A 23 9.22 -6.16 6.16
C TYR A 23 10.71 -6.37 5.87
N ALA A 24 11.09 -7.60 5.52
CA ALA A 24 12.47 -7.99 5.24
C ALA A 24 13.40 -7.60 6.39
N ASP A 25 14.61 -7.13 6.07
CA ASP A 25 15.62 -6.78 7.07
C ASP A 25 15.67 -5.27 7.33
N LEU A 26 14.53 -4.58 7.22
CA LEU A 26 14.49 -3.15 7.48
C LEU A 26 14.83 -2.87 8.95
N PRO A 27 15.73 -1.90 9.21
CA PRO A 27 16.17 -1.60 10.57
C PRO A 27 15.21 -0.70 11.33
N TYR A 28 13.93 -0.76 11.03
CA TYR A 28 12.92 0.09 11.63
C TYR A 28 11.85 -0.75 12.33
N ASP A 29 11.29 -0.20 13.38
CA ASP A 29 10.16 -0.79 14.07
C ASP A 29 8.92 -0.82 13.16
N GLU A 30 8.26 -1.97 13.11
CA GLU A 30 7.09 -2.16 12.25
C GLU A 30 5.94 -1.24 12.61
N ASP A 31 5.69 -1.05 13.91
CA ASP A 31 4.63 -0.15 14.38
C ASP A 31 4.94 1.31 14.01
N ALA A 32 6.20 1.71 14.11
CA ALA A 32 6.63 3.04 13.70
C ALA A 32 6.42 3.27 12.21
N LEU A 33 6.72 2.27 11.38
CA LEU A 33 6.49 2.33 9.94
C LEU A 33 5.00 2.46 9.60
N ARG A 34 4.16 1.69 10.30
CA ARG A 34 2.71 1.77 10.11
C ARG A 34 2.18 3.17 10.43
N LEU A 35 2.63 3.74 11.55
CA LEU A 35 2.20 5.09 11.95
C LEU A 35 2.67 6.16 10.97
N LEU A 36 3.91 6.05 10.49
CA LEU A 36 4.46 7.00 9.52
C LEU A 36 3.63 6.99 8.22
N VAL A 37 3.35 5.83 7.69
CA VAL A 37 2.54 5.68 6.47
C VAL A 37 1.12 6.18 6.69
N CYS A 38 0.53 5.84 7.84
CA CYS A 38 -0.83 6.27 8.16
C CYS A 38 -0.93 7.79 8.32
N ALA A 39 0.12 8.43 8.86
CA ALA A 39 0.17 9.89 8.95
C ALA A 39 0.19 10.53 7.56
N GLN A 40 0.93 9.95 6.62
CA GLN A 40 0.95 10.43 5.24
C GLN A 40 -0.40 10.27 4.54
N VAL A 41 -1.07 9.14 4.73
CA VAL A 41 -2.41 8.91 4.19
C VAL A 41 -3.41 9.88 4.79
N HIS A 42 -3.33 10.12 6.10
CA HIS A 42 -4.19 11.06 6.81
C HIS A 42 -4.06 12.48 6.23
N GLU A 43 -2.83 12.88 5.89
CA GLU A 43 -2.56 14.17 5.27
C GLU A 43 -3.26 14.30 3.90
N ILE A 44 -3.24 13.23 3.10
CA ILE A 44 -3.92 13.19 1.81
C ILE A 44 -5.44 13.32 2.01
N VAL A 45 -5.99 12.63 3.00
CA VAL A 45 -7.42 12.68 3.32
C VAL A 45 -7.83 14.09 3.75
N GLU A 46 -7.00 14.75 4.56
CA GLU A 46 -7.26 16.13 4.99
C GLU A 46 -7.26 17.11 3.82
N GLN A 47 -6.34 16.95 2.88
CA GLN A 47 -6.31 17.78 1.67
C GLN A 47 -7.57 17.62 0.83
N ALA A 48 -8.20 16.47 0.89
CA ALA A 48 -9.44 16.17 0.16
C ALA A 48 -10.71 16.53 0.95
N ALA A 49 -10.57 17.08 2.16
CA ALA A 49 -11.71 17.31 3.06
C ALA A 49 -12.74 18.29 2.51
N ASP A 50 -12.33 19.26 1.67
CA ASP A 50 -13.21 20.26 1.09
C ASP A 50 -13.92 19.76 -0.18
N MET A 51 -13.58 18.58 -0.65
CA MET A 51 -14.22 17.99 -1.84
C MET A 51 -15.55 17.35 -1.46
N ASP A 52 -16.47 17.26 -2.41
CA ASP A 52 -17.67 16.47 -2.21
C ASP A 52 -17.33 14.97 -2.09
N GLU A 53 -18.25 14.18 -1.59
CA GLU A 53 -18.00 12.77 -1.27
C GLU A 53 -17.57 11.95 -2.48
N ASP A 54 -18.23 12.14 -3.62
CA ASP A 54 -17.91 11.39 -4.84
C ASP A 54 -16.51 11.70 -5.36
N ASN A 55 -16.15 12.98 -5.41
CA ASN A 55 -14.83 13.41 -5.86
C ASN A 55 -13.73 12.98 -4.88
N ARG A 56 -14.01 13.04 -3.57
CA ARG A 56 -13.09 12.57 -2.54
C ARG A 56 -12.80 11.09 -2.69
N GLN A 57 -13.87 10.30 -2.88
CA GLN A 57 -13.74 8.86 -3.07
C GLN A 57 -12.93 8.53 -4.32
N MET A 58 -13.20 9.22 -5.43
CA MET A 58 -12.45 9.04 -6.67
C MET A 58 -10.97 9.38 -6.50
N LEU A 59 -10.66 10.48 -5.81
CA LEU A 59 -9.28 10.87 -5.53
C LEU A 59 -8.56 9.81 -4.71
N LEU A 60 -9.19 9.31 -3.66
CA LEU A 60 -8.59 8.29 -2.81
C LEU A 60 -8.35 6.99 -3.58
N MET A 61 -9.28 6.60 -4.44
CA MET A 61 -9.11 5.43 -5.29
C MET A 61 -7.97 5.62 -6.29
N ALA A 62 -7.85 6.81 -6.87
CA ALA A 62 -6.77 7.12 -7.81
C ALA A 62 -5.40 7.09 -7.12
N VAL A 63 -5.31 7.63 -5.92
CA VAL A 63 -4.08 7.60 -5.12
C VAL A 63 -3.72 6.16 -4.76
N ALA A 64 -4.69 5.36 -4.35
CA ALA A 64 -4.47 3.96 -4.04
C ALA A 64 -3.98 3.19 -5.27
N ALA A 65 -4.60 3.42 -6.43
CA ALA A 65 -4.20 2.77 -7.68
C ALA A 65 -2.77 3.17 -8.08
N LYS A 66 -2.43 4.46 -7.93
CA LYS A 66 -1.07 4.95 -8.19
C LYS A 66 -0.05 4.24 -7.31
N LEU A 67 -0.35 4.11 -6.02
CA LEU A 67 0.55 3.44 -5.06
C LEU A 67 0.75 1.96 -5.41
N VAL A 68 -0.33 1.28 -5.81
CA VAL A 68 -0.25 -0.12 -6.25
C VAL A 68 0.65 -0.22 -7.49
N LEU A 69 0.47 0.70 -8.43
CA LEU A 69 1.28 0.73 -9.66
C LEU A 69 2.75 0.98 -9.36
N GLU A 70 3.06 1.95 -8.51
CA GLU A 70 4.43 2.23 -8.09
C GLU A 70 5.06 1.00 -7.42
N ASN A 71 4.30 0.33 -6.55
CA ASN A 71 4.76 -0.87 -5.87
C ASN A 71 5.07 -1.99 -6.87
N LEU A 72 4.20 -2.18 -7.87
CA LEU A 72 4.41 -3.16 -8.93
C LEU A 72 5.70 -2.88 -9.70
N VAL A 73 5.91 -1.62 -10.11
CA VAL A 73 7.10 -1.21 -10.86
C VAL A 73 8.37 -1.46 -10.04
N LEU A 74 8.36 -1.07 -8.78
CA LEU A 74 9.51 -1.26 -7.89
C LEU A 74 9.84 -2.73 -7.69
N ASN A 75 8.82 -3.57 -7.52
CA ASN A 75 9.02 -5.02 -7.36
C ASN A 75 9.57 -5.66 -8.63
N VAL A 76 9.10 -5.27 -9.80
CA VAL A 76 9.63 -5.77 -11.07
C VAL A 76 11.09 -5.39 -11.22
N ARG A 77 11.45 -4.13 -10.93
CA ARG A 77 12.83 -3.67 -10.99
C ARG A 77 13.74 -4.45 -10.05
N LEU A 78 13.26 -4.69 -8.83
CA LEU A 78 14.02 -5.43 -7.82
C LEU A 78 14.30 -6.86 -8.28
N LEU A 79 13.30 -7.53 -8.84
CA LEU A 79 13.44 -8.89 -9.35
C LEU A 79 14.36 -8.94 -10.56
N GLN A 80 14.33 -7.94 -11.43
CA GLN A 80 15.26 -7.82 -12.55
C GLN A 80 16.71 -7.68 -12.06
N MET A 81 16.92 -6.89 -11.02
CA MET A 81 18.25 -6.71 -10.41
C MET A 81 18.78 -8.01 -9.79
N GLN A 82 17.89 -8.89 -9.35
CA GLN A 82 18.24 -10.20 -8.80
C GLN A 82 18.48 -11.26 -9.88
N GLY A 83 18.39 -10.87 -11.15
CA GLY A 83 18.62 -11.78 -12.27
C GLY A 83 17.44 -12.62 -12.68
N SER A 84 16.25 -12.37 -12.12
CA SER A 84 15.02 -13.06 -12.54
C SER A 84 14.57 -12.56 -13.92
N SER A 85 13.92 -13.44 -14.69
CA SER A 85 13.34 -13.03 -15.97
C SER A 85 12.16 -12.09 -15.71
N LEU A 86 11.98 -11.12 -16.60
CA LEU A 86 10.87 -10.17 -16.52
C LEU A 86 9.51 -10.90 -16.57
N GLU A 87 9.42 -11.91 -17.41
CA GLU A 87 8.20 -12.69 -17.62
C GLU A 87 7.79 -13.43 -16.35
N ASP A 88 8.73 -14.15 -15.73
CA ASP A 88 8.48 -14.88 -14.49
C ASP A 88 8.13 -13.95 -13.34
N SER A 89 8.82 -12.82 -13.25
CA SER A 89 8.60 -11.80 -12.23
C SER A 89 7.19 -11.20 -12.34
N SER A 90 6.80 -10.84 -13.55
CA SER A 90 5.49 -10.25 -13.82
C SER A 90 4.38 -11.24 -13.50
N GLU A 91 4.54 -12.50 -13.90
CA GLU A 91 3.56 -13.54 -13.64
C GLU A 91 3.36 -13.77 -12.14
N ALA A 92 4.44 -13.81 -11.39
CA ALA A 92 4.38 -13.97 -9.94
C ALA A 92 3.66 -12.81 -9.26
N LEU A 93 3.92 -11.57 -9.70
CA LEU A 93 3.28 -10.38 -9.16
C LEU A 93 1.80 -10.35 -9.50
N PHE A 94 1.42 -10.69 -10.72
CA PHE A 94 0.00 -10.77 -11.11
C PHE A 94 -0.75 -11.83 -10.32
N ARG A 95 -0.10 -12.94 -10.01
CA ARG A 95 -0.68 -13.99 -9.18
C ARG A 95 -0.97 -13.48 -7.76
N ARG A 96 -0.05 -12.73 -7.19
CA ARG A 96 -0.22 -12.12 -5.86
C ARG A 96 -1.36 -11.11 -5.85
N LEU A 97 -1.44 -10.26 -6.86
CA LEU A 97 -2.49 -9.25 -6.97
C LEU A 97 -3.86 -9.89 -7.13
N ARG A 98 -3.96 -10.95 -7.92
CA ARG A 98 -5.21 -11.69 -8.09
C ARG A 98 -5.68 -12.32 -6.78
N ARG A 99 -4.76 -12.82 -5.98
CA ARG A 99 -5.06 -13.41 -4.67
C ARG A 99 -5.66 -12.38 -3.72
N ARG A 100 -5.15 -11.15 -3.75
CA ARG A 100 -5.67 -10.06 -2.93
C ARG A 100 -7.03 -9.57 -3.40
N ALA A 101 -7.27 -9.62 -4.68
CA ALA A 101 -8.52 -9.15 -5.28
C ALA A 101 -9.69 -10.13 -5.14
N SER A 102 -9.42 -11.38 -4.89
CA SER A 102 -10.44 -12.42 -4.80
C SER A 102 -11.05 -12.61 -3.43
#